data_862d57871b9b6b92956db67440f404b9
#
_entry.id   862d57871b9b6b92956db67440f404b9
#
_cell.length_a   1.000
_cell.length_b   1.000
_cell.length_c   1.000
_cell.angle_alpha   90.00
_cell.angle_beta   90.00
_cell.angle_gamma   90.00
#
_symmetry.space_group_name_H-M   'P 1'
#
loop_
_entity.id
_entity.type
_entity.pdbx_description
1 polymer ?
#
loop_
_entity_poly.entity_id
_entity_poly.type
_entity_poly.pdbx_seq_one_letter_code
_entity_poly.pdbx_strand_id
1 'polypeptide(L)'
;MLNLPIHLKALKLWGQAVTLAGLIFTFVIGCLTTNVALAAVAPSQQSLNTLQVHLGNQDGRLVFEPDILTFEAGKRYKLLLDNPSPVKHYFTAKDFTDVIWTQKVEAGQVEVKGAIHELELKPNAEAEWVLIPQKPGTYELHCSIAGHAEAGMVGQLTVTAGT
;
A
#
# COMPACT_ATOMS: atom_id res chain seq x y z
N MET A 1 18.62 57.10 70.28
CA MET A 1 18.62 57.38 68.85
C MET A 1 19.20 56.13 68.20
N LEU A 2 18.32 55.20 67.77
CA LEU A 2 18.73 53.91 67.20
C LEU A 2 18.60 53.92 65.67
N ASN A 3 19.72 53.66 65.02
CA ASN A 3 19.78 53.41 63.61
C ASN A 3 19.37 51.89 63.38
N LEU A 4 18.32 51.64 62.62
CA LEU A 4 17.84 50.33 62.25
C LEU A 4 18.25 49.96 60.82
N PRO A 5 18.44 48.68 60.47
CA PRO A 5 19.44 48.27 59.52
C PRO A 5 18.90 48.15 58.06
N ILE A 6 19.79 48.46 57.16
CA ILE A 6 19.59 48.41 55.70
C ILE A 6 19.64 46.97 55.13
N HIS A 7 19.85 45.93 55.97
CA HIS A 7 20.10 44.56 55.51
C HIS A 7 18.90 43.70 55.13
N LEU A 8 17.64 44.12 55.40
CA LEU A 8 16.48 43.30 55.11
C LEU A 8 15.94 43.43 53.67
N LYS A 9 16.32 44.47 52.93
CA LYS A 9 15.83 44.64 51.54
C LYS A 9 16.62 43.86 50.47
N ALA A 10 17.87 43.54 50.75
CA ALA A 10 18.72 42.81 49.78
C ALA A 10 18.34 41.31 49.65
N LEU A 11 17.85 40.71 50.73
CA LEU A 11 17.52 39.25 50.72
C LEU A 11 16.24 38.93 49.92
N LYS A 12 15.30 39.87 49.76
CA LYS A 12 14.06 39.66 49.00
C LYS A 12 14.26 39.71 47.47
N LEU A 13 15.25 40.42 47.00
CA LEU A 13 15.54 40.59 45.59
C LEU A 13 16.26 39.36 45.00
N TRP A 14 17.02 38.61 45.79
CA TRP A 14 17.71 37.39 45.32
C TRP A 14 16.75 36.17 45.20
N GLY A 15 15.72 36.07 46.05
CA GLY A 15 14.74 34.99 45.96
C GLY A 15 13.86 35.07 44.70
N GLN A 16 13.60 36.28 44.20
CA GLN A 16 12.76 36.43 42.98
C GLN A 16 13.57 36.22 41.68
N ALA A 17 14.86 36.49 41.68
CA ALA A 17 15.71 36.27 40.48
C ALA A 17 15.97 34.79 40.21
N VAL A 18 16.09 33.96 41.27
CA VAL A 18 16.34 32.50 41.14
C VAL A 18 15.08 31.77 40.67
N THR A 19 13.87 32.20 41.07
CA THR A 19 12.61 31.60 40.64
C THR A 19 12.28 31.92 39.18
N LEU A 20 12.62 33.12 38.67
CA LEU A 20 12.38 33.48 37.28
C LEU A 20 13.34 32.70 36.32
N ALA A 21 14.61 32.54 36.72
CA ALA A 21 15.60 31.80 35.94
C ALA A 21 15.27 30.30 35.87
N GLY A 22 14.74 29.70 36.94
CA GLY A 22 14.30 28.31 36.99
C GLY A 22 13.10 28.02 36.10
N LEU A 23 12.13 28.95 36.03
CA LEU A 23 10.93 28.82 35.18
C LEU A 23 11.26 28.96 33.68
N ILE A 24 12.22 29.81 33.32
CA ILE A 24 12.64 29.95 31.92
C ILE A 24 13.43 28.72 31.47
N PHE A 25 14.22 28.08 32.33
CA PHE A 25 15.01 26.92 32.01
C PHE A 25 14.13 25.66 31.83
N THR A 26 13.08 25.51 32.61
CA THR A 26 12.11 24.38 32.45
C THR A 26 11.23 24.51 31.22
N PHE A 27 10.95 25.76 30.77
CA PHE A 27 10.15 25.99 29.56
C PHE A 27 10.94 25.71 28.26
N VAL A 28 12.26 25.98 28.26
CA VAL A 28 13.12 25.75 27.09
C VAL A 28 13.43 24.26 26.88
N ILE A 29 13.51 23.44 27.95
CA ILE A 29 13.74 21.99 27.81
C ILE A 29 12.48 21.27 27.33
N GLY A 30 11.27 21.76 27.65
CA GLY A 30 10.01 21.16 27.24
C GLY A 30 9.68 21.28 25.72
N CYS A 31 10.36 22.18 25.00
CA CYS A 31 10.07 22.46 23.59
C CYS A 31 10.96 21.71 22.59
N LEU A 32 11.88 20.86 23.06
CA LEU A 32 12.87 20.15 22.21
C LEU A 32 12.51 18.67 21.93
N THR A 33 11.32 18.21 22.30
CA THR A 33 10.83 16.95 21.79
C THR A 33 10.25 17.16 20.38
N THR A 34 11.11 17.30 19.40
CA THR A 34 10.70 17.19 18.00
C THR A 34 10.28 15.74 17.76
N ASN A 35 8.97 15.51 17.73
CA ASN A 35 8.42 14.28 17.18
C ASN A 35 8.85 14.25 15.70
N VAL A 36 9.92 13.51 15.40
CA VAL A 36 10.26 13.18 14.01
C VAL A 36 9.18 12.22 13.56
N ALA A 37 8.11 12.74 13.00
CA ALA A 37 7.16 11.91 12.27
C ALA A 37 7.92 11.35 11.07
N LEU A 38 8.21 10.05 11.08
CA LEU A 38 8.64 9.37 9.86
C LEU A 38 7.52 9.54 8.84
N ALA A 39 7.78 10.35 7.83
CA ALA A 39 6.86 10.49 6.72
C ALA A 39 6.71 9.13 6.03
N ALA A 40 5.50 8.58 6.02
CA ALA A 40 5.21 7.36 5.29
C ALA A 40 5.51 7.60 3.80
N VAL A 41 6.22 6.66 3.17
CA VAL A 41 6.49 6.72 1.73
C VAL A 41 5.15 6.70 0.99
N ALA A 42 4.96 7.64 0.05
CA ALA A 42 3.74 7.68 -0.74
C ALA A 42 3.53 6.34 -1.46
N PRO A 43 2.30 5.81 -1.52
CA PRO A 43 2.03 4.49 -2.12
C PRO A 43 2.56 4.32 -3.54
N SER A 44 2.61 5.39 -4.33
CA SER A 44 3.17 5.40 -5.69
C SER A 44 4.69 5.30 -5.73
N GLN A 45 5.39 5.52 -4.61
CA GLN A 45 6.86 5.49 -4.49
C GLN A 45 7.37 4.23 -3.77
N GLN A 46 6.48 3.36 -3.32
CA GLN A 46 6.87 2.08 -2.73
C GLN A 46 7.53 1.18 -3.78
N SER A 47 8.44 0.30 -3.31
CA SER A 47 9.01 -0.76 -4.16
C SER A 47 7.89 -1.65 -4.72
N LEU A 48 8.08 -2.15 -5.94
CA LEU A 48 7.14 -3.05 -6.59
C LEU A 48 7.41 -4.49 -6.17
N ASN A 49 6.39 -5.18 -5.68
CA ASN A 49 6.37 -6.63 -5.55
C ASN A 49 5.82 -7.22 -6.85
N THR A 50 6.61 -7.99 -7.58
CA THR A 50 6.22 -8.52 -8.88
C THR A 50 5.69 -9.94 -8.74
N LEU A 51 4.52 -10.22 -9.34
CA LEU A 51 3.91 -11.53 -9.43
C LEU A 51 3.63 -11.85 -10.90
N GLN A 52 4.08 -13.02 -11.36
CA GLN A 52 3.79 -13.53 -12.70
C GLN A 52 2.54 -14.40 -12.65
N VAL A 53 1.65 -14.28 -13.64
CA VAL A 53 0.45 -15.13 -13.79
C VAL A 53 0.25 -15.50 -15.24
N HIS A 54 0.24 -16.80 -15.52
CA HIS A 54 -0.06 -17.35 -16.84
C HIS A 54 -1.54 -17.67 -16.94
N LEU A 55 -2.18 -17.26 -18.03
CA LEU A 55 -3.56 -17.54 -18.35
C LEU A 55 -3.59 -18.72 -19.34
N GLY A 56 -3.85 -19.91 -18.85
CA GLY A 56 -3.68 -21.15 -19.61
C GLY A 56 -2.21 -21.54 -19.82
N ASN A 57 -1.97 -22.57 -20.62
CA ASN A 57 -0.65 -23.00 -21.01
C ASN A 57 -0.59 -23.42 -22.49
N GLN A 58 0.61 -23.76 -22.96
CA GLN A 58 0.83 -24.15 -24.37
C GLN A 58 0.06 -25.42 -24.77
N ASP A 59 -0.27 -26.30 -23.81
CA ASP A 59 -1.06 -27.49 -24.04
C ASP A 59 -2.56 -27.21 -24.11
N GLY A 60 -2.99 -25.95 -23.94
CA GLY A 60 -4.40 -25.55 -23.96
C GLY A 60 -5.17 -25.88 -22.68
N ARG A 61 -4.48 -26.11 -21.54
CA ARG A 61 -5.14 -26.33 -20.26
C ARG A 61 -5.82 -25.06 -19.77
N LEU A 62 -7.01 -25.21 -19.21
CA LEU A 62 -7.83 -24.12 -18.64
C LEU A 62 -7.46 -23.91 -17.18
N VAL A 63 -6.39 -23.16 -16.93
CA VAL A 63 -5.82 -22.91 -15.59
C VAL A 63 -5.29 -21.49 -15.48
N PHE A 64 -5.13 -21.00 -14.26
CA PHE A 64 -4.21 -19.91 -13.92
C PHE A 64 -2.97 -20.52 -13.27
N GLU A 65 -1.79 -20.01 -13.60
CA GLU A 65 -0.53 -20.49 -13.01
C GLU A 65 0.30 -19.27 -12.51
N PRO A 66 0.37 -19.06 -11.17
CA PRO A 66 -0.33 -19.80 -10.11
C PRO A 66 -1.83 -19.46 -10.03
N ASP A 67 -2.62 -20.38 -9.49
CA ASP A 67 -4.05 -20.22 -9.23
C ASP A 67 -4.37 -19.53 -7.89
N ILE A 68 -3.37 -19.40 -7.01
CA ILE A 68 -3.46 -18.68 -5.72
C ILE A 68 -2.46 -17.54 -5.70
N LEU A 69 -2.97 -16.33 -5.54
CA LEU A 69 -2.16 -15.11 -5.38
C LEU A 69 -2.38 -14.51 -3.99
N THR A 70 -1.29 -14.16 -3.32
CA THR A 70 -1.34 -13.53 -2.00
C THR A 70 -0.75 -12.12 -2.04
N PHE A 71 -1.49 -11.19 -1.46
CA PHE A 71 -1.16 -9.78 -1.35
C PHE A 71 -1.21 -9.33 0.11
N GLU A 72 -0.55 -8.22 0.41
CA GLU A 72 -0.67 -7.48 1.68
C GLU A 72 -1.33 -6.13 1.39
N ALA A 73 -2.34 -5.76 2.17
CA ALA A 73 -3.04 -4.49 2.01
C ALA A 73 -2.07 -3.30 2.17
N GLY A 74 -2.20 -2.30 1.30
CA GLY A 74 -1.34 -1.12 1.29
C GLY A 74 0.02 -1.30 0.61
N LYS A 75 0.42 -2.53 0.22
CA LYS A 75 1.65 -2.77 -0.53
C LYS A 75 1.42 -2.64 -2.04
N ARG A 76 2.45 -2.19 -2.74
CA ARG A 76 2.40 -1.97 -4.18
C ARG A 76 2.84 -3.22 -4.94
N TYR A 77 2.03 -3.65 -5.90
CA TYR A 77 2.28 -4.84 -6.71
C TYR A 77 2.29 -4.52 -8.20
N LYS A 78 3.04 -5.33 -8.95
CA LYS A 78 2.98 -5.45 -10.40
C LYS A 78 2.58 -6.89 -10.73
N LEU A 79 1.42 -7.08 -11.34
CA LEU A 79 1.07 -8.34 -11.98
C LEU A 79 1.64 -8.32 -13.40
N LEU A 80 2.42 -9.33 -13.74
CA LEU A 80 2.81 -9.64 -15.11
C LEU A 80 1.89 -10.76 -15.59
N LEU A 81 0.96 -10.41 -16.47
CA LEU A 81 -0.02 -11.34 -17.02
C LEU A 81 0.41 -11.71 -18.42
N ASP A 82 0.42 -12.99 -18.74
CA ASP A 82 0.65 -13.47 -20.11
C ASP A 82 -0.27 -14.64 -20.44
N ASN A 83 -0.50 -14.84 -21.73
CA ASN A 83 -1.32 -15.93 -22.23
C ASN A 83 -0.50 -16.81 -23.20
N PRO A 84 0.16 -17.86 -22.69
CA PRO A 84 0.86 -18.84 -23.54
C PRO A 84 -0.08 -19.82 -24.27
N SER A 85 -1.38 -19.80 -23.99
CA SER A 85 -2.39 -20.70 -24.58
C SER A 85 -2.66 -20.32 -26.05
N PRO A 86 -3.07 -21.30 -26.89
CA PRO A 86 -3.48 -21.04 -28.27
C PRO A 86 -4.84 -20.33 -28.41
N VAL A 87 -5.58 -20.17 -27.30
CA VAL A 87 -6.87 -19.47 -27.25
C VAL A 87 -6.82 -18.28 -26.32
N LYS A 88 -7.74 -17.35 -26.49
CA LYS A 88 -7.84 -16.18 -25.58
C LYS A 88 -8.37 -16.59 -24.21
N HIS A 89 -7.98 -15.83 -23.19
CA HIS A 89 -8.47 -15.97 -21.82
C HIS A 89 -8.74 -14.61 -21.20
N TYR A 90 -9.50 -14.61 -20.10
CA TYR A 90 -9.79 -13.42 -19.31
C TYR A 90 -9.26 -13.58 -17.89
N PHE A 91 -8.66 -12.52 -17.36
CA PHE A 91 -8.41 -12.35 -15.95
C PHE A 91 -9.58 -11.55 -15.39
N THR A 92 -10.56 -12.21 -14.81
CA THR A 92 -11.79 -11.62 -14.27
C THR A 92 -11.80 -11.76 -12.76
N ALA A 93 -11.78 -10.64 -12.03
CA ALA A 93 -11.73 -10.62 -10.56
C ALA A 93 -12.46 -9.39 -10.02
N LYS A 94 -13.75 -9.23 -10.37
CA LYS A 94 -14.52 -8.01 -10.10
C LYS A 94 -14.47 -7.55 -8.65
N ASP A 95 -14.76 -8.44 -7.69
CA ASP A 95 -14.82 -8.06 -6.27
C ASP A 95 -13.44 -7.68 -5.69
N PHE A 96 -12.36 -8.25 -6.23
CA PHE A 96 -11.00 -7.84 -5.91
C PHE A 96 -10.71 -6.46 -6.48
N THR A 97 -11.08 -6.21 -7.72
CA THR A 97 -10.79 -4.96 -8.41
C THR A 97 -11.58 -3.77 -7.85
N ASP A 98 -12.73 -4.03 -7.23
CA ASP A 98 -13.51 -3.01 -6.50
C ASP A 98 -12.83 -2.54 -5.21
N VAL A 99 -11.85 -3.30 -4.70
CA VAL A 99 -11.16 -3.00 -3.43
C VAL A 99 -9.66 -2.76 -3.58
N ILE A 100 -9.21 -2.49 -4.79
CA ILE A 100 -7.82 -2.11 -5.07
C ILE A 100 -7.73 -0.69 -5.63
N TRP A 101 -6.56 -0.10 -5.52
CA TRP A 101 -6.21 1.07 -6.31
C TRP A 101 -5.40 0.64 -7.52
N THR A 102 -6.02 0.59 -8.70
CA THR A 102 -5.32 0.42 -9.97
C THR A 102 -4.57 1.70 -10.31
N GLN A 103 -3.26 1.64 -10.36
CA GLN A 103 -2.41 2.75 -10.78
C GLN A 103 -2.35 2.84 -12.29
N LYS A 104 -2.15 1.71 -12.96
CA LYS A 104 -2.12 1.57 -14.42
C LYS A 104 -2.23 0.11 -14.86
N VAL A 105 -2.70 -0.09 -16.08
CA VAL A 105 -2.50 -1.31 -16.86
C VAL A 105 -1.82 -0.94 -18.16
N GLU A 106 -0.75 -1.62 -18.51
CA GLU A 106 -0.03 -1.48 -19.78
C GLU A 106 -0.13 -2.77 -20.59
N ALA A 107 -0.51 -2.64 -21.86
CA ALA A 107 -0.54 -3.74 -22.82
C ALA A 107 -0.07 -3.23 -24.19
N GLY A 108 1.09 -3.74 -24.65
CA GLY A 108 1.73 -3.24 -25.86
C GLY A 108 2.06 -1.75 -25.77
N GLN A 109 1.42 -0.93 -26.60
CA GLN A 109 1.62 0.53 -26.63
C GLN A 109 0.48 1.31 -25.95
N VAL A 110 -0.36 0.65 -25.17
CA VAL A 110 -1.53 1.25 -24.49
C VAL A 110 -1.35 1.21 -23.00
N GLU A 111 -1.53 2.36 -22.34
CA GLU A 111 -1.65 2.48 -20.89
C GLU A 111 -3.10 2.89 -20.55
N VAL A 112 -3.72 2.18 -19.63
CA VAL A 112 -5.06 2.48 -19.10
C VAL A 112 -4.94 2.81 -17.61
N LYS A 113 -5.62 3.88 -17.19
CA LYS A 113 -5.74 4.28 -15.78
C LYS A 113 -7.21 4.23 -15.36
N GLY A 114 -7.46 3.67 -14.20
CA GLY A 114 -8.81 3.55 -13.65
C GLY A 114 -9.16 2.12 -13.26
N ALA A 115 -10.41 1.92 -12.83
CA ALA A 115 -10.90 0.60 -12.45
C ALA A 115 -11.07 -0.30 -13.69
N ILE A 116 -10.51 -1.50 -13.61
CA ILE A 116 -10.62 -2.53 -14.64
C ILE A 116 -11.06 -3.80 -13.91
N HIS A 117 -12.20 -4.37 -14.32
CA HIS A 117 -12.75 -5.57 -13.69
C HIS A 117 -12.34 -6.86 -14.41
N GLU A 118 -12.01 -6.73 -15.68
CA GLU A 118 -11.69 -7.83 -16.57
C GLU A 118 -10.64 -7.39 -17.59
N LEU A 119 -9.70 -8.29 -17.90
CA LEU A 119 -8.67 -8.07 -18.89
C LEU A 119 -8.60 -9.29 -19.83
N GLU A 120 -8.91 -9.08 -21.11
CA GLU A 120 -8.73 -10.10 -22.15
C GLU A 120 -7.27 -10.16 -22.61
N LEU A 121 -6.68 -11.35 -22.57
CA LEU A 121 -5.40 -11.64 -23.20
C LEU A 121 -5.60 -12.60 -24.37
N LYS A 122 -5.29 -12.17 -25.57
CA LYS A 122 -5.19 -13.01 -26.77
C LYS A 122 -3.98 -13.95 -26.67
N PRO A 123 -3.90 -15.00 -27.50
CA PRO A 123 -2.72 -15.84 -27.57
C PRO A 123 -1.42 -15.01 -27.69
N ASN A 124 -0.42 -15.33 -26.86
CA ASN A 124 0.86 -14.64 -26.75
C ASN A 124 0.80 -13.15 -26.38
N ALA A 125 -0.35 -12.67 -25.89
CA ALA A 125 -0.45 -11.33 -25.35
C ALA A 125 0.11 -11.26 -23.93
N GLU A 126 0.65 -10.09 -23.59
CA GLU A 126 1.19 -9.74 -22.28
C GLU A 126 0.57 -8.44 -21.79
N ALA A 127 0.43 -8.30 -20.47
CA ALA A 127 0.01 -7.07 -19.82
C ALA A 127 0.70 -6.91 -18.46
N GLU A 128 1.01 -5.66 -18.11
CA GLU A 128 1.47 -5.28 -16.78
C GLU A 128 0.35 -4.54 -16.04
N TRP A 129 0.01 -4.98 -14.86
CA TRP A 129 -0.99 -4.31 -14.02
C TRP A 129 -0.36 -3.86 -12.70
N VAL A 130 -0.24 -2.54 -12.50
CA VAL A 130 0.28 -1.97 -11.25
C VAL A 130 -0.88 -1.56 -10.36
N LEU A 131 -0.92 -2.12 -9.15
CA LEU A 131 -2.02 -1.98 -8.22
C LEU A 131 -1.58 -1.96 -6.75
N ILE A 132 -2.50 -1.51 -5.87
CA ILE A 132 -2.36 -1.55 -4.42
C ILE A 132 -3.66 -2.09 -3.83
N PRO A 133 -3.67 -3.32 -3.28
CA PRO A 133 -4.83 -3.85 -2.57
C PRO A 133 -5.11 -3.01 -1.32
N GLN A 134 -6.39 -2.74 -1.01
CA GLN A 134 -6.77 -1.86 0.09
C GLN A 134 -7.52 -2.60 1.20
N LYS A 135 -8.28 -3.64 0.86
CA LYS A 135 -9.15 -4.33 1.81
C LYS A 135 -8.74 -5.79 1.95
N PRO A 136 -8.42 -6.25 3.17
CA PRO A 136 -8.21 -7.67 3.45
C PRO A 136 -9.44 -8.52 3.12
N GLY A 137 -9.20 -9.72 2.60
CA GLY A 137 -10.26 -10.65 2.21
C GLY A 137 -9.76 -11.70 1.25
N THR A 138 -10.65 -12.59 0.86
CA THR A 138 -10.45 -13.62 -0.17
C THR A 138 -11.43 -13.35 -1.30
N TYR A 139 -10.92 -13.32 -2.52
CA TYR A 139 -11.64 -12.92 -3.71
C TYR A 139 -11.49 -14.00 -4.80
N GLU A 140 -12.52 -14.15 -5.60
CA GLU A 140 -12.51 -15.09 -6.73
C GLU A 140 -11.74 -14.51 -7.91
N LEU A 141 -11.03 -15.40 -8.62
CA LEU A 141 -10.47 -15.20 -9.95
C LEU A 141 -11.05 -16.25 -10.87
N HIS A 142 -11.53 -15.88 -12.05
CA HIS A 142 -12.00 -16.83 -13.04
C HIS A 142 -11.79 -16.30 -14.47
N CYS A 143 -11.89 -17.21 -15.43
CA CYS A 143 -12.02 -16.85 -16.84
C CYS A 143 -13.50 -16.77 -17.20
N SER A 144 -13.96 -15.62 -17.68
CA SER A 144 -15.37 -15.35 -18.00
C SER A 144 -15.87 -15.97 -19.32
N ILE A 145 -15.02 -16.68 -20.06
CA ILE A 145 -15.45 -17.45 -21.22
C ILE A 145 -16.34 -18.61 -20.76
N ALA A 146 -17.51 -18.74 -21.37
CA ALA A 146 -18.45 -19.80 -21.04
C ALA A 146 -17.79 -21.19 -21.09
N GLY A 147 -17.95 -21.96 -20.01
CA GLY A 147 -17.36 -23.29 -19.84
C GLY A 147 -15.94 -23.32 -19.31
N HIS A 148 -15.20 -22.20 -19.30
CA HIS A 148 -13.82 -22.20 -18.84
C HIS A 148 -13.72 -22.31 -17.30
N ALA A 149 -14.51 -21.56 -16.57
CA ALA A 149 -14.55 -21.64 -15.11
C ALA A 149 -15.05 -23.02 -14.64
N GLU A 150 -16.10 -23.52 -15.28
CA GLU A 150 -16.67 -24.87 -15.01
C GLU A 150 -15.66 -26.00 -15.31
N ALA A 151 -14.76 -25.76 -16.27
CA ALA A 151 -13.66 -26.70 -16.60
C ALA A 151 -12.42 -26.53 -15.70
N GLY A 152 -12.47 -25.63 -14.71
CA GLY A 152 -11.43 -25.46 -13.71
C GLY A 152 -10.54 -24.22 -13.87
N MET A 153 -10.83 -23.31 -14.83
CA MET A 153 -10.08 -22.05 -14.95
C MET A 153 -10.55 -21.02 -13.92
N VAL A 154 -10.25 -21.33 -12.67
CA VAL A 154 -10.55 -20.54 -11.49
C VAL A 154 -9.30 -20.38 -10.63
N GLY A 155 -9.29 -19.36 -9.78
CA GLY A 155 -8.21 -19.08 -8.84
C GLY A 155 -8.71 -18.29 -7.65
N GLN A 156 -7.79 -17.96 -6.75
CA GLN A 156 -8.07 -17.23 -5.52
C GLN A 156 -7.06 -16.10 -5.31
N LEU A 157 -7.59 -14.93 -4.98
CA LEU A 157 -6.79 -13.76 -4.62
C LEU A 157 -6.99 -13.49 -3.13
N THR A 158 -5.95 -13.62 -2.33
CA THR A 158 -6.01 -13.37 -0.88
C THR A 158 -5.28 -12.09 -0.54
N VAL A 159 -5.94 -11.16 0.14
CA VAL A 159 -5.33 -9.93 0.68
C VAL A 159 -5.26 -10.08 2.20
N THR A 160 -4.04 -10.09 2.74
CA THR A 160 -3.80 -10.07 4.19
C THR A 160 -3.82 -8.64 4.72
N ALA A 161 -4.01 -8.48 6.02
CA ALA A 161 -3.87 -7.17 6.65
C ALA A 161 -2.43 -6.65 6.47
N GLY A 162 -2.30 -5.37 6.16
CA GLY A 162 -1.00 -4.70 6.16
C GLY A 162 -0.46 -4.53 7.59
N THR A 163 0.85 -4.56 7.74
CA THR A 163 1.57 -4.32 9.00
C THR A 163 1.87 -2.84 9.21
#